data_bf00116e81bd7d76a4988240bd281ce2
#
_entry.id   bf00116e81bd7d76a4988240bd281ce2
#
_cell.length_a   1.000
_cell.length_b   1.000
_cell.length_c   1.000
_cell.angle_alpha   90.00
_cell.angle_beta   90.00
_cell.angle_gamma   90.00
#
_symmetry.space_group_name_H-M   'P 1'
#
loop_
_entity.id
_entity.type
_entity.pdbx_description
1 polymer ?
#
loop_
_entity_poly.entity_id
_entity_poly.type
_entity_poly.pdbx_seq_one_letter_code
_entity_poly.pdbx_strand_id
1 'polypeptide(L)'
;MEEDKETGVVQPGEKNPLLKFIPDLEGDVDLIVEDVFHLPSPHMTPSEMLQLQVIIDERVKQDNIHGVVITHGTDTLEETAYFLDLTVQATIPIVVTGAMRSSNELGADGLYNFLSAVKVASCDEAAEKGVLVVLNDEIHCATNVTKTHTSNVATFQSPQYGPIGMVTKRGVVFHHALVHHETYTINKVSKNVVVLKAYAGMDDTLLAAIENLPVDGIVIEALGQGNLPPRTLPSLER
;
A
#
# COMPACT_ATOMS: atom_id res chain seq x y z
N MET A 1 -4.67 14.23 5.32
CA MET A 1 -5.01 14.02 6.75
C MET A 1 -4.53 15.23 7.53
N GLU A 2 -5.34 15.69 8.45
CA GLU A 2 -5.02 16.82 9.33
C GLU A 2 -5.21 16.39 10.78
N GLU A 3 -4.33 16.83 11.66
CA GLU A 3 -4.40 16.54 13.09
C GLU A 3 -5.15 17.66 13.79
N ASP A 4 -6.15 17.29 14.58
CA ASP A 4 -6.78 18.17 15.54
C ASP A 4 -5.82 18.41 16.72
N LYS A 5 -5.38 19.65 16.90
CA LYS A 5 -4.35 20.01 17.89
C LYS A 5 -4.81 19.87 19.35
N GLU A 6 -6.11 19.82 19.60
CA GLU A 6 -6.64 19.69 20.97
C GLU A 6 -6.80 18.21 21.35
N THR A 7 -7.24 17.38 20.39
CA THR A 7 -7.53 15.96 20.65
C THR A 7 -6.43 15.01 20.17
N GLY A 8 -5.55 15.45 19.28
CA GLY A 8 -4.56 14.61 18.59
C GLY A 8 -5.17 13.63 17.58
N VAL A 9 -6.46 13.76 17.29
CA VAL A 9 -7.14 12.89 16.34
C VAL A 9 -6.82 13.32 14.92
N VAL A 10 -6.37 12.37 14.09
CA VAL A 10 -6.08 12.59 12.68
C VAL A 10 -7.29 12.25 11.83
N GLN A 11 -7.78 13.20 11.03
CA GLN A 11 -8.96 13.07 10.19
C GLN A 11 -8.68 13.50 8.75
N PRO A 12 -9.46 13.02 7.76
CA PRO A 12 -9.43 13.57 6.41
C PRO A 12 -9.79 15.06 6.44
N GLY A 13 -8.94 15.92 5.84
CA GLY A 13 -9.27 17.35 5.65
C GLY A 13 -10.38 17.51 4.61
N GLU A 14 -11.03 18.68 4.58
CA GLU A 14 -12.11 18.99 3.60
C GLU A 14 -11.63 18.95 2.14
N LYS A 15 -10.36 19.20 1.90
CA LYS A 15 -9.72 19.18 0.59
C LYS A 15 -8.37 18.46 0.67
N ASN A 16 -8.00 17.79 -0.43
CA ASN A 16 -6.67 17.22 -0.54
C ASN A 16 -5.60 18.34 -0.47
N PRO A 17 -4.75 18.37 0.57
CA PRO A 17 -3.78 19.45 0.74
C PRO A 17 -2.71 19.51 -0.35
N LEU A 18 -2.54 18.41 -1.13
CA LEU A 18 -1.58 18.34 -2.22
C LEU A 18 -2.03 19.12 -3.45
N LEU A 19 -3.33 19.36 -3.64
CA LEU A 19 -3.87 20.08 -4.80
C LEU A 19 -3.28 21.51 -4.97
N LYS A 20 -2.92 22.14 -3.88
CA LYS A 20 -2.30 23.49 -3.91
C LYS A 20 -0.89 23.53 -4.49
N PHE A 21 -0.22 22.37 -4.58
CA PHE A 21 1.15 22.25 -5.10
C PHE A 21 1.22 21.75 -6.54
N ILE A 22 0.07 21.40 -7.13
CA ILE A 22 0.01 20.98 -8.55
C ILE A 22 0.57 22.05 -9.50
N PRO A 23 0.25 23.37 -9.32
CA PRO A 23 0.81 24.40 -10.18
C PRO A 23 2.35 24.47 -10.21
N ASP A 24 3.02 24.05 -9.12
CA ASP A 24 4.48 24.02 -9.04
C ASP A 24 5.10 22.87 -9.87
N LEU A 25 4.28 21.89 -10.28
CA LEU A 25 4.66 20.78 -11.16
C LEU A 25 4.31 21.03 -12.64
N GLU A 26 3.52 22.09 -12.93
CA GLU A 26 3.14 22.45 -14.30
C GLU A 26 4.38 22.83 -15.11
N GLY A 27 4.57 22.13 -16.22
CA GLY A 27 5.70 22.29 -17.13
C GLY A 27 6.60 21.06 -17.23
N ASP A 28 6.65 20.23 -16.18
CA ASP A 28 7.39 18.96 -16.18
C ASP A 28 6.46 17.75 -16.36
N VAL A 29 5.21 17.83 -15.83
CA VAL A 29 4.23 16.73 -15.86
C VAL A 29 2.80 17.28 -15.96
N ASP A 30 2.00 16.73 -16.85
CA ASP A 30 0.55 16.96 -16.90
C ASP A 30 -0.14 16.03 -15.89
N LEU A 31 -0.83 16.59 -14.90
CA LEU A 31 -1.52 15.83 -13.86
C LEU A 31 -3.04 15.82 -14.07
N ILE A 32 -3.60 14.61 -14.09
CA ILE A 32 -5.05 14.39 -13.98
C ILE A 32 -5.32 13.92 -12.55
N VAL A 33 -6.10 14.66 -11.78
CA VAL A 33 -6.37 14.37 -10.37
C VAL A 33 -7.79 13.88 -10.19
N GLU A 34 -7.95 12.78 -9.48
CA GLU A 34 -9.24 12.21 -9.09
C GLU A 34 -9.28 11.93 -7.59
N ASP A 35 -10.31 12.44 -6.92
CA ASP A 35 -10.62 12.08 -5.54
C ASP A 35 -11.53 10.85 -5.54
N VAL A 36 -10.92 9.65 -5.49
CA VAL A 36 -11.65 8.37 -5.58
C VAL A 36 -12.35 8.03 -4.27
N PHE A 37 -11.62 8.15 -3.16
CA PHE A 37 -12.14 7.87 -1.82
C PHE A 37 -11.71 8.95 -0.82
N HIS A 38 -12.63 9.27 0.09
CA HIS A 38 -12.35 10.15 1.22
C HIS A 38 -12.41 9.36 2.53
N LEU A 39 -11.50 8.36 2.64
CA LEU A 39 -11.49 7.38 3.72
C LEU A 39 -10.18 7.41 4.50
N PRO A 40 -10.22 7.30 5.83
CA PRO A 40 -9.05 6.87 6.61
C PRO A 40 -8.65 5.46 6.19
N SER A 41 -7.35 5.17 6.11
CA SER A 41 -6.87 3.87 5.62
C SER A 41 -7.36 2.65 6.42
N PRO A 42 -7.63 2.71 7.74
CA PRO A 42 -8.25 1.60 8.46
C PRO A 42 -9.68 1.23 7.98
N HIS A 43 -10.31 2.09 7.19
CA HIS A 43 -11.64 1.84 6.61
C HIS A 43 -11.58 1.26 5.19
N MET A 44 -10.39 1.11 4.62
CA MET A 44 -10.22 0.40 3.34
C MET A 44 -10.58 -1.07 3.51
N THR A 45 -11.31 -1.61 2.54
CA THR A 45 -11.60 -3.04 2.45
C THR A 45 -11.18 -3.57 1.08
N PRO A 46 -11.13 -4.90 0.89
CA PRO A 46 -10.86 -5.47 -0.42
C PRO A 46 -11.84 -5.02 -1.53
N SER A 47 -13.05 -4.57 -1.16
CA SER A 47 -14.01 -4.02 -2.11
C SER A 47 -13.58 -2.66 -2.66
N GLU A 48 -13.10 -1.76 -1.81
CA GLU A 48 -12.53 -0.47 -2.23
C GLU A 48 -11.24 -0.67 -3.03
N MET A 49 -10.39 -1.63 -2.63
CA MET A 49 -9.18 -1.97 -3.38
C MET A 49 -9.51 -2.46 -4.79
N LEU A 50 -10.56 -3.29 -4.94
CA LEU A 50 -11.04 -3.75 -6.25
C LEU A 50 -11.62 -2.59 -7.10
N GLN A 51 -12.37 -1.67 -6.49
CA GLN A 51 -12.85 -0.48 -7.19
C GLN A 51 -11.69 0.38 -7.69
N LEU A 52 -10.66 0.57 -6.88
CA LEU A 52 -9.46 1.31 -7.27
C LEU A 52 -8.74 0.63 -8.44
N GLN A 53 -8.60 -0.70 -8.41
CA GLN A 53 -8.05 -1.48 -9.52
C GLN A 53 -8.83 -1.27 -10.82
N VAL A 54 -10.16 -1.32 -10.78
CA VAL A 54 -11.02 -1.11 -11.96
C VAL A 54 -10.83 0.30 -12.53
N ILE A 55 -10.79 1.32 -11.68
CA ILE A 55 -10.56 2.71 -12.09
C ILE A 55 -9.20 2.86 -12.79
N ILE A 56 -8.15 2.29 -12.21
CA ILE A 56 -6.80 2.32 -12.81
C ILE A 56 -6.82 1.68 -14.20
N ASP A 57 -7.35 0.47 -14.32
CA ASP A 57 -7.41 -0.26 -15.60
C ASP A 57 -8.24 0.46 -16.66
N GLU A 58 -9.31 1.15 -16.28
CA GLU A 58 -10.12 1.96 -17.18
C GLU A 58 -9.37 3.20 -17.67
N ARG A 59 -8.71 3.93 -16.76
CA ARG A 59 -7.95 5.14 -17.10
C ARG A 59 -6.76 4.84 -18.00
N VAL A 60 -6.01 3.82 -17.67
CA VAL A 60 -4.85 3.40 -18.49
C VAL A 60 -5.26 3.02 -19.92
N LYS A 61 -6.47 2.48 -20.12
CA LYS A 61 -6.98 2.12 -21.45
C LYS A 61 -7.54 3.29 -22.25
N GLN A 62 -8.12 4.29 -21.58
CA GLN A 62 -8.85 5.38 -22.22
C GLN A 62 -7.97 6.58 -22.58
N ASP A 63 -6.99 6.85 -21.75
CA ASP A 63 -6.19 8.08 -21.79
C ASP A 63 -4.73 7.77 -22.11
N ASN A 64 -4.01 8.78 -22.59
CA ASN A 64 -2.58 8.70 -22.80
C ASN A 64 -1.84 8.87 -21.45
N ILE A 65 -2.08 7.94 -20.51
CA ILE A 65 -1.52 7.94 -19.16
C ILE A 65 -0.15 7.26 -19.20
N HIS A 66 0.88 7.94 -18.68
CA HIS A 66 2.25 7.42 -18.63
C HIS A 66 2.62 6.84 -17.25
N GLY A 67 1.87 7.18 -16.21
CA GLY A 67 2.07 6.67 -14.85
C GLY A 67 0.90 7.00 -13.95
N VAL A 68 0.77 6.28 -12.86
CA VAL A 68 -0.28 6.48 -11.85
C VAL A 68 0.36 6.68 -10.48
N VAL A 69 -0.08 7.71 -9.76
CA VAL A 69 0.28 7.93 -8.35
C VAL A 69 -0.96 7.85 -7.48
N ILE A 70 -0.90 7.02 -6.45
CA ILE A 70 -1.97 6.82 -5.49
C ILE A 70 -1.52 7.36 -4.14
N THR A 71 -2.22 8.38 -3.63
CA THR A 71 -1.99 8.87 -2.27
C THR A 71 -2.90 8.13 -1.30
N HIS A 72 -2.31 7.50 -0.29
CA HIS A 72 -3.01 6.59 0.61
C HIS A 72 -2.62 6.84 2.08
N GLY A 73 -3.51 6.55 3.01
CA GLY A 73 -3.17 6.54 4.43
C GLY A 73 -2.28 5.33 4.76
N THR A 74 -1.35 5.51 5.70
CA THR A 74 -0.23 4.57 5.89
C THR A 74 -0.57 3.26 6.62
N ASP A 75 -1.75 3.14 7.27
CA ASP A 75 -2.04 1.95 8.09
C ASP A 75 -2.31 0.69 7.28
N THR A 76 -2.94 0.83 6.11
CA THR A 76 -3.23 -0.28 5.18
C THR A 76 -2.64 -0.06 3.78
N LEU A 77 -1.67 0.87 3.67
CA LEU A 77 -1.01 1.19 2.41
C LEU A 77 -0.36 -0.05 1.78
N GLU A 78 0.36 -0.83 2.56
CA GLU A 78 1.04 -2.04 2.09
C GLU A 78 0.06 -3.09 1.56
N GLU A 79 -1.11 -3.23 2.20
CA GLU A 79 -2.15 -4.16 1.76
C GLU A 79 -2.79 -3.72 0.44
N THR A 80 -3.12 -2.43 0.32
CA THR A 80 -3.64 -1.85 -0.93
C THR A 80 -2.61 -1.96 -2.06
N ALA A 81 -1.35 -1.63 -1.78
CA ALA A 81 -0.28 -1.73 -2.76
C ALA A 81 -0.11 -3.17 -3.27
N TYR A 82 -0.10 -4.15 -2.37
CA TYR A 82 0.03 -5.56 -2.73
C TYR A 82 -1.20 -6.10 -3.47
N PHE A 83 -2.41 -5.70 -3.06
CA PHE A 83 -3.64 -6.05 -3.79
C PHE A 83 -3.58 -5.56 -5.24
N LEU A 84 -3.17 -4.30 -5.45
CA LEU A 84 -3.03 -3.73 -6.78
C LEU A 84 -1.92 -4.42 -7.57
N ASP A 85 -0.80 -4.76 -6.93
CA ASP A 85 0.31 -5.49 -7.55
C ASP A 85 -0.14 -6.83 -8.13
N LEU A 86 -1.00 -7.53 -7.40
CA LEU A 86 -1.56 -8.82 -7.84
C LEU A 86 -2.67 -8.71 -8.89
N THR A 87 -3.30 -7.55 -9.07
CA THR A 87 -4.56 -7.47 -9.83
C THR A 87 -4.55 -6.49 -11.00
N VAL A 88 -3.73 -5.45 -10.98
CA VAL A 88 -3.63 -4.48 -12.07
C VAL A 88 -2.85 -5.09 -13.24
N GLN A 89 -3.38 -4.91 -14.47
CA GLN A 89 -2.79 -5.47 -15.69
C GLN A 89 -2.00 -4.43 -16.50
N ALA A 90 -1.76 -3.24 -15.94
CA ALA A 90 -1.06 -2.17 -16.63
C ALA A 90 0.45 -2.40 -16.65
N THR A 91 1.09 -1.99 -17.75
CA THR A 91 2.55 -2.03 -17.92
C THR A 91 3.24 -0.71 -17.57
N ILE A 92 2.46 0.35 -17.33
CA ILE A 92 2.97 1.66 -16.93
C ILE A 92 3.33 1.67 -15.43
N PRO A 93 4.18 2.60 -14.96
CA PRO A 93 4.49 2.75 -13.55
C PRO A 93 3.24 3.03 -12.69
N ILE A 94 3.06 2.26 -11.62
CA ILE A 94 2.03 2.49 -10.60
C ILE A 94 2.72 2.65 -9.26
N VAL A 95 2.53 3.81 -8.64
CA VAL A 95 3.21 4.19 -7.42
C VAL A 95 2.20 4.52 -6.33
N VAL A 96 2.33 3.87 -5.18
CA VAL A 96 1.57 4.19 -3.98
C VAL A 96 2.47 4.97 -3.02
N THR A 97 1.94 6.02 -2.47
CA THR A 97 2.65 6.86 -1.50
C THR A 97 1.71 7.36 -0.40
N GLY A 98 2.28 7.90 0.66
CA GLY A 98 1.54 8.43 1.79
C GLY A 98 2.38 9.38 2.63
N ALA A 99 1.89 9.69 3.82
CA ALA A 99 2.59 10.52 4.77
C ALA A 99 2.48 9.94 6.18
N MET A 100 3.59 9.94 6.91
CA MET A 100 3.62 9.54 8.32
C MET A 100 3.27 10.68 9.25
N ARG A 101 3.40 11.92 8.78
CA ARG A 101 3.02 13.13 9.52
C ARG A 101 1.84 13.82 8.87
N SER A 102 0.99 14.40 9.70
CA SER A 102 -0.16 15.16 9.23
C SER A 102 0.26 16.39 8.44
N SER A 103 -0.57 16.82 7.49
CA SER A 103 -0.23 17.94 6.58
C SER A 103 -0.04 19.28 7.30
N ASN A 104 -0.57 19.42 8.51
CA ASN A 104 -0.45 20.60 9.38
C ASN A 104 0.60 20.43 10.49
N GLU A 105 1.34 19.32 10.50
CA GLU A 105 2.43 19.04 11.45
C GLU A 105 3.75 19.65 10.95
N LEU A 106 4.60 20.09 11.90
CA LEU A 106 5.94 20.55 11.56
C LEU A 106 6.79 19.40 11.01
N GLY A 107 7.34 19.58 9.82
CA GLY A 107 8.11 18.55 9.12
C GLY A 107 7.23 17.50 8.46
N ALA A 108 5.99 17.87 8.06
CA ALA A 108 5.12 17.04 7.25
C ALA A 108 5.86 16.51 6.00
N ASP A 109 5.80 15.20 5.79
CA ASP A 109 6.54 14.49 4.74
C ASP A 109 5.71 14.26 3.45
N GLY A 110 4.40 14.52 3.50
CA GLY A 110 3.47 14.15 2.43
C GLY A 110 3.77 14.80 1.08
N LEU A 111 4.10 16.10 1.05
CA LEU A 111 4.43 16.79 -0.20
C LEU A 111 5.71 16.20 -0.82
N TYR A 112 6.72 15.97 -0.01
CA TYR A 112 7.99 15.44 -0.50
C TYR A 112 7.84 14.01 -1.03
N ASN A 113 7.10 13.16 -0.32
CA ASN A 113 6.78 11.80 -0.77
C ASN A 113 5.96 11.82 -2.07
N PHE A 114 4.98 12.73 -2.18
CA PHE A 114 4.19 12.89 -3.40
C PHE A 114 5.06 13.29 -4.60
N LEU A 115 5.94 14.29 -4.45
CA LEU A 115 6.86 14.71 -5.51
C LEU A 115 7.82 13.59 -5.91
N SER A 116 8.29 12.81 -4.95
CA SER A 116 9.13 11.63 -5.20
C SER A 116 8.36 10.55 -5.95
N ALA A 117 7.11 10.30 -5.59
CA ALA A 117 6.23 9.35 -6.27
C ALA A 117 5.94 9.78 -7.72
N VAL A 118 5.69 11.07 -7.97
CA VAL A 118 5.49 11.61 -9.32
C VAL A 118 6.75 11.40 -10.18
N LYS A 119 7.94 11.68 -9.64
CA LYS A 119 9.20 11.44 -10.34
C LYS A 119 9.39 9.97 -10.73
N VAL A 120 9.04 9.05 -9.83
CA VAL A 120 9.10 7.61 -10.10
C VAL A 120 8.06 7.20 -11.14
N ALA A 121 6.82 7.69 -11.03
CA ALA A 121 5.76 7.40 -11.99
C ALA A 121 6.01 7.97 -13.40
N SER A 122 6.87 8.99 -13.50
CA SER A 122 7.31 9.59 -14.78
C SER A 122 8.59 8.97 -15.33
N CYS A 123 9.14 7.94 -14.68
CA CYS A 123 10.39 7.30 -15.09
C CYS A 123 10.10 6.01 -15.86
N ASP A 124 10.52 5.94 -17.12
CA ASP A 124 10.32 4.75 -17.96
C ASP A 124 10.91 3.47 -17.34
N GLU A 125 12.01 3.61 -16.59
CA GLU A 125 12.63 2.47 -15.91
C GLU A 125 11.76 1.88 -14.79
N ALA A 126 10.73 2.59 -14.33
CA ALA A 126 9.79 2.11 -13.35
C ALA A 126 8.69 1.20 -13.94
N ALA A 127 8.53 1.23 -15.28
CA ALA A 127 7.59 0.37 -15.97
C ALA A 127 7.90 -1.12 -15.74
N GLU A 128 6.88 -1.95 -15.76
CA GLU A 128 6.98 -3.42 -15.62
C GLU A 128 7.63 -3.91 -14.31
N LYS A 129 7.76 -3.03 -13.30
CA LYS A 129 8.28 -3.41 -11.97
C LYS A 129 7.20 -3.77 -10.95
N GLY A 130 5.95 -3.94 -11.41
CA GLY A 130 4.80 -4.09 -10.54
C GLY A 130 4.42 -2.77 -9.86
N VAL A 131 3.63 -2.85 -8.80
CA VAL A 131 3.28 -1.69 -8.00
C VAL A 131 4.41 -1.34 -7.05
N LEU A 132 4.78 -0.06 -7.06
CA LEU A 132 5.87 0.48 -6.25
C LEU A 132 5.31 1.28 -5.07
N VAL A 133 6.00 1.23 -3.96
CA VAL A 133 5.73 2.06 -2.78
C VAL A 133 6.90 3.01 -2.60
N VAL A 134 6.61 4.33 -2.59
CA VAL A 134 7.64 5.36 -2.52
C VAL A 134 7.38 6.27 -1.33
N LEU A 135 8.24 6.19 -0.33
CA LEU A 135 8.27 7.07 0.84
C LEU A 135 9.73 7.27 1.28
N ASN A 136 10.02 8.44 1.85
CA ASN A 136 11.32 8.75 2.46
C ASN A 136 12.52 8.45 1.53
N ASP A 137 12.40 8.85 0.24
CA ASP A 137 13.38 8.62 -0.83
C ASP A 137 13.59 7.16 -1.27
N GLU A 138 13.01 6.19 -0.60
CA GLU A 138 13.15 4.77 -0.92
C GLU A 138 12.03 4.30 -1.85
N ILE A 139 12.38 3.41 -2.79
CA ILE A 139 11.46 2.77 -3.71
C ILE A 139 11.42 1.28 -3.38
N HIS A 140 10.25 0.81 -2.98
CA HIS A 140 10.03 -0.57 -2.60
C HIS A 140 9.06 -1.26 -3.56
N CYS A 141 9.21 -2.58 -3.75
CA CYS A 141 8.17 -3.40 -4.38
C CYS A 141 7.03 -3.62 -3.38
N ALA A 142 5.78 -3.56 -3.85
CA ALA A 142 4.62 -3.86 -3.02
C ALA A 142 4.67 -5.25 -2.38
N THR A 143 5.28 -6.22 -3.06
CA THR A 143 5.46 -7.60 -2.56
C THR A 143 6.28 -7.71 -1.27
N ASN A 144 7.20 -6.77 -1.01
CA ASN A 144 8.20 -6.91 0.05
C ASN A 144 8.14 -5.81 1.11
N VAL A 145 7.41 -4.74 0.85
CA VAL A 145 7.33 -3.59 1.74
C VAL A 145 6.39 -3.86 2.91
N THR A 146 6.76 -3.38 4.08
CA THR A 146 5.87 -3.38 5.26
C THR A 146 6.12 -2.17 6.15
N LYS A 147 5.08 -1.73 6.87
CA LYS A 147 5.16 -0.66 7.88
C LYS A 147 5.75 -1.23 9.17
N THR A 148 7.02 -0.94 9.43
CA THR A 148 7.76 -1.50 10.56
C THR A 148 7.66 -0.70 11.85
N HIS A 149 7.15 0.53 11.78
CA HIS A 149 7.07 1.44 12.93
C HIS A 149 5.80 2.31 12.88
N THR A 150 5.29 2.72 14.02
CA THR A 150 4.03 3.47 14.13
C THR A 150 4.14 4.95 13.79
N SER A 151 5.31 5.58 13.93
CA SER A 151 5.48 7.05 13.83
C SER A 151 6.74 7.52 13.09
N ASN A 152 7.69 6.62 12.79
CA ASN A 152 8.92 7.01 12.09
C ASN A 152 8.63 7.27 10.61
N VAL A 153 9.15 8.34 10.03
CA VAL A 153 9.00 8.63 8.58
C VAL A 153 9.68 7.56 7.70
N ALA A 154 10.75 6.91 8.19
CA ALA A 154 11.43 5.81 7.53
C ALA A 154 10.84 4.43 7.91
N THR A 155 9.51 4.35 8.07
CA THR A 155 8.85 3.15 8.59
C THR A 155 8.57 2.09 7.54
N PHE A 156 8.39 2.48 6.28
CA PHE A 156 8.19 1.51 5.20
C PHE A 156 9.54 0.93 4.81
N GLN A 157 9.67 -0.36 5.01
CA GLN A 157 10.91 -1.10 4.80
C GLN A 157 10.64 -2.42 4.07
N SER A 158 11.62 -2.93 3.37
CA SER A 158 11.66 -4.30 2.83
C SER A 158 12.71 -5.09 3.59
N PRO A 159 12.40 -5.66 4.78
CA PRO A 159 13.41 -6.18 5.71
C PRO A 159 14.31 -7.28 5.16
N GLN A 160 13.79 -8.06 4.19
CA GLN A 160 14.53 -9.20 3.63
C GLN A 160 15.44 -8.81 2.45
N TYR A 161 15.02 -7.82 1.64
CA TYR A 161 15.65 -7.56 0.35
C TYR A 161 16.10 -6.10 0.18
N GLY A 162 15.70 -5.21 1.08
CA GLY A 162 15.93 -3.78 0.95
C GLY A 162 15.04 -3.12 -0.10
N PRO A 163 15.16 -1.78 -0.28
CA PRO A 163 14.52 -1.07 -1.38
C PRO A 163 15.10 -1.52 -2.72
N ILE A 164 14.33 -1.41 -3.79
CA ILE A 164 14.80 -1.72 -5.15
C ILE A 164 15.43 -0.52 -5.84
N GLY A 165 15.25 0.66 -5.30
CA GLY A 165 15.76 1.91 -5.84
C GLY A 165 15.61 3.06 -4.86
N MET A 166 16.03 4.24 -5.30
CA MET A 166 15.93 5.47 -4.52
C MET A 166 15.70 6.69 -5.42
N VAL A 167 15.04 7.70 -4.85
CA VAL A 167 14.88 9.01 -5.43
C VAL A 167 16.03 9.91 -4.95
N THR A 168 16.73 10.53 -5.86
CA THR A 168 17.85 11.42 -5.56
C THR A 168 17.62 12.80 -6.14
N LYS A 169 18.48 13.77 -5.81
CA LYS A 169 18.48 15.09 -6.47
C LYS A 169 18.79 15.01 -7.97
N ARG A 170 19.42 13.93 -8.42
CA ARG A 170 19.80 13.71 -9.83
C ARG A 170 18.77 12.92 -10.62
N GLY A 171 17.75 12.37 -9.97
CA GLY A 171 16.73 11.54 -10.58
C GLY A 171 16.47 10.23 -9.81
N VAL A 172 15.74 9.35 -10.44
CA VAL A 172 15.40 8.01 -9.95
C VAL A 172 16.54 7.05 -10.27
N VAL A 173 16.87 6.17 -9.34
CA VAL A 173 17.91 5.14 -9.52
C VAL A 173 17.36 3.80 -9.07
N PHE A 174 17.31 2.82 -9.96
CA PHE A 174 17.01 1.43 -9.63
C PHE A 174 18.31 0.62 -9.57
N HIS A 175 18.42 -0.26 -8.58
CA HIS A 175 19.59 -1.13 -8.40
C HIS A 175 19.22 -2.60 -8.22
N HIS A 176 17.90 -2.89 -8.07
CA HIS A 176 17.36 -4.24 -8.08
C HIS A 176 16.11 -4.31 -8.97
N ALA A 177 15.71 -5.52 -9.33
CA ALA A 177 14.44 -5.81 -9.98
C ALA A 177 13.86 -7.09 -9.38
N LEU A 178 12.53 -7.21 -9.40
CA LEU A 178 11.87 -8.48 -9.09
C LEU A 178 12.18 -9.49 -10.20
N VAL A 179 12.54 -10.70 -9.79
CA VAL A 179 12.79 -11.80 -10.73
C VAL A 179 11.49 -12.45 -11.16
N HIS A 180 10.46 -12.37 -10.33
CA HIS A 180 9.17 -12.98 -10.57
C HIS A 180 8.05 -12.05 -10.09
N HIS A 181 7.04 -11.87 -10.94
CA HIS A 181 5.84 -11.08 -10.65
C HIS A 181 4.63 -11.84 -11.18
N GLU A 182 3.65 -12.07 -10.33
CA GLU A 182 2.40 -12.75 -10.67
C GLU A 182 1.23 -11.77 -10.63
N THR A 183 0.36 -11.86 -11.63
CA THR A 183 -0.89 -11.09 -11.66
C THR A 183 -2.08 -11.99 -11.90
N TYR A 184 -3.22 -11.64 -11.31
CA TYR A 184 -4.46 -12.38 -11.38
C TYR A 184 -5.59 -11.50 -11.89
N THR A 185 -6.39 -12.01 -12.80
CA THR A 185 -7.62 -11.32 -13.24
C THR A 185 -8.75 -11.69 -12.29
N ILE A 186 -9.25 -10.69 -11.57
CA ILE A 186 -10.39 -10.83 -10.66
C ILE A 186 -11.50 -9.84 -11.04
N ASN A 187 -12.74 -10.20 -10.77
CA ASN A 187 -13.90 -9.34 -11.03
C ASN A 187 -14.79 -9.15 -9.79
N LYS A 188 -14.49 -9.84 -8.71
CA LYS A 188 -15.20 -9.72 -7.44
C LYS A 188 -14.33 -10.18 -6.27
N VAL A 189 -14.59 -9.61 -5.11
CA VAL A 189 -14.14 -10.12 -3.82
C VAL A 189 -15.35 -10.74 -3.13
N SER A 190 -15.39 -12.05 -2.98
CA SER A 190 -16.54 -12.78 -2.47
C SER A 190 -16.20 -13.75 -1.35
N LYS A 191 -14.93 -13.85 -0.98
CA LYS A 191 -14.45 -14.76 0.06
C LYS A 191 -14.14 -14.01 1.34
N ASN A 192 -14.62 -14.56 2.45
CA ASN A 192 -14.31 -14.07 3.78
C ASN A 192 -13.15 -14.89 4.34
N VAL A 193 -11.94 -14.32 4.31
CA VAL A 193 -10.73 -14.95 4.83
C VAL A 193 -10.24 -14.18 6.04
N VAL A 194 -10.01 -14.87 7.15
CA VAL A 194 -9.52 -14.26 8.39
C VAL A 194 -8.03 -14.53 8.56
N VAL A 195 -7.33 -13.59 9.19
CA VAL A 195 -5.91 -13.72 9.53
C VAL A 195 -5.79 -13.95 11.04
N LEU A 196 -5.07 -14.98 11.43
CA LEU A 196 -4.78 -15.31 12.82
C LEU A 196 -3.28 -15.35 13.05
N LYS A 197 -2.80 -14.52 13.96
CA LYS A 197 -1.39 -14.51 14.38
C LYS A 197 -1.16 -15.50 15.50
N ALA A 198 -0.20 -16.40 15.33
CA ALA A 198 0.24 -17.32 16.38
C ALA A 198 1.11 -16.60 17.41
N TYR A 199 0.96 -16.97 18.68
CA TYR A 199 1.71 -16.39 19.79
C TYR A 199 2.04 -17.44 20.87
N ALA A 200 2.99 -17.12 21.75
CA ALA A 200 3.38 -18.00 22.86
C ALA A 200 2.20 -18.22 23.82
N GLY A 201 1.88 -19.49 24.10
CA GLY A 201 0.75 -19.86 24.96
C GLY A 201 -0.61 -19.92 24.25
N MET A 202 -0.66 -19.69 22.93
CA MET A 202 -1.89 -19.89 22.16
C MET A 202 -2.39 -21.32 22.28
N ASP A 203 -3.69 -21.48 22.48
CA ASP A 203 -4.43 -22.75 22.45
C ASP A 203 -5.41 -22.79 21.28
N ASP A 204 -6.29 -23.76 21.26
CA ASP A 204 -7.30 -23.95 20.21
C ASP A 204 -8.56 -23.08 20.34
N THR A 205 -8.67 -22.27 21.39
CA THR A 205 -9.89 -21.49 21.70
C THR A 205 -10.33 -20.61 20.51
N LEU A 206 -9.41 -19.86 19.92
CA LEU A 206 -9.73 -18.99 18.78
C LEU A 206 -10.05 -19.80 17.52
N LEU A 207 -9.31 -20.85 17.25
CA LEU A 207 -9.55 -21.72 16.10
C LEU A 207 -10.92 -22.41 16.19
N ALA A 208 -11.26 -22.96 17.37
CA ALA A 208 -12.57 -23.57 17.62
C ALA A 208 -13.72 -22.54 17.50
N ALA A 209 -13.48 -21.28 17.86
CA ALA A 209 -14.47 -20.23 17.65
C ALA A 209 -14.66 -19.93 16.16
N ILE A 210 -13.57 -19.85 15.38
CA ILE A 210 -13.60 -19.58 13.94
C ILE A 210 -14.33 -20.69 13.17
N GLU A 211 -14.24 -21.96 13.57
CA GLU A 211 -14.97 -23.08 12.98
C GLU A 211 -16.51 -22.84 12.91
N ASN A 212 -17.03 -22.03 13.82
CA ASN A 212 -18.47 -21.72 13.88
C ASN A 212 -18.83 -20.39 13.20
N LEU A 213 -17.87 -19.70 12.59
CA LEU A 213 -18.11 -18.44 11.88
C LEU A 213 -18.30 -18.68 10.38
N PRO A 214 -19.04 -17.80 9.68
CA PRO A 214 -19.20 -17.87 8.23
C PRO A 214 -17.95 -17.35 7.51
N VAL A 215 -16.84 -18.08 7.63
CA VAL A 215 -15.57 -17.79 6.93
C VAL A 215 -15.30 -18.81 5.86
N ASP A 216 -14.67 -18.39 4.77
CA ASP A 216 -14.30 -19.25 3.63
C ASP A 216 -12.89 -19.82 3.76
N GLY A 217 -12.06 -19.20 4.61
CA GLY A 217 -10.68 -19.61 4.81
C GLY A 217 -10.00 -18.88 5.96
N ILE A 218 -8.85 -19.41 6.35
CA ILE A 218 -8.00 -18.85 7.39
C ILE A 218 -6.55 -18.79 6.90
N VAL A 219 -5.89 -17.68 7.16
CA VAL A 219 -4.45 -17.53 7.01
C VAL A 219 -3.84 -17.45 8.41
N ILE A 220 -2.84 -18.27 8.68
CA ILE A 220 -2.16 -18.27 9.98
C ILE A 220 -0.75 -17.72 9.81
N GLU A 221 -0.49 -16.58 10.46
CA GLU A 221 0.87 -16.04 10.64
C GLU A 221 1.56 -16.85 11.73
N ALA A 222 2.24 -17.92 11.31
CA ALA A 222 2.84 -18.89 12.22
C ALA A 222 4.18 -18.43 12.79
N LEU A 223 4.69 -19.16 13.79
CA LEU A 223 5.99 -18.91 14.42
C LEU A 223 7.12 -19.53 13.61
N GLY A 224 8.25 -18.82 13.53
CA GLY A 224 9.46 -19.32 12.85
C GLY A 224 9.18 -19.74 11.41
N GLN A 225 9.42 -21.01 11.10
CA GLN A 225 9.24 -21.59 9.76
C GLN A 225 7.89 -22.34 9.61
N GLY A 226 6.82 -21.80 10.16
CA GLY A 226 5.48 -22.40 10.08
C GLY A 226 5.09 -23.21 11.32
N ASN A 227 5.77 -23.01 12.46
CA ASN A 227 5.45 -23.72 13.70
C ASN A 227 4.23 -23.14 14.40
N LEU A 228 3.45 -24.00 15.01
CA LEU A 228 2.31 -23.65 15.85
C LEU A 228 2.43 -24.33 17.24
N PRO A 229 1.87 -23.73 18.28
CA PRO A 229 1.79 -24.39 19.58
C PRO A 229 1.01 -25.71 19.48
N PRO A 230 1.47 -26.82 20.10
CA PRO A 230 0.82 -28.14 19.94
C PRO A 230 -0.66 -28.18 20.34
N ARG A 231 -1.10 -27.26 21.22
CA ARG A 231 -2.51 -27.17 21.67
C ARG A 231 -3.46 -26.66 20.59
N THR A 232 -2.97 -26.12 19.49
CA THR A 232 -3.79 -25.64 18.36
C THR A 232 -4.13 -26.73 17.35
N LEU A 233 -3.35 -27.83 17.31
CA LEU A 233 -3.47 -28.88 16.31
C LEU A 233 -4.85 -29.56 16.26
N PRO A 234 -5.54 -29.86 17.39
CA PRO A 234 -6.83 -30.53 17.35
C PRO A 234 -7.91 -29.78 16.55
N SER A 235 -7.85 -28.46 16.51
CA SER A 235 -8.79 -27.64 15.72
C SER A 235 -8.38 -27.49 14.26
N LEU A 236 -7.10 -27.64 13.92
CA LEU A 236 -6.61 -27.57 12.55
C LEU A 236 -6.78 -28.86 11.75
N GLU A 237 -6.93 -29.99 12.44
CA GLU A 237 -7.14 -31.31 11.83
C GLU A 237 -8.61 -31.59 11.48
N ARG A 238 -9.53 -30.69 11.86
CA ARG A 238 -10.98 -30.75 11.60
C ARG A 238 -11.35 -29.95 10.36
#